data_ebdf05a753191ff511cfdbea7e2c62a2
#
_entry.id   ebdf05a753191ff511cfdbea7e2c62a2
#
_cell.length_a   1.000
_cell.length_b   1.000
_cell.length_c   1.000
_cell.angle_alpha   90.00
_cell.angle_beta   90.00
_cell.angle_gamma   90.00
#
_symmetry.space_group_name_H-M   'P 1'
#
loop_
_entity.id
_entity.type
_entity.pdbx_description
1 polymer ?
#
loop_
_entity_poly.entity_id
_entity_poly.type
_entity_poly.pdbx_seq_one_letter_code
_entity_poly.pdbx_strand_id
1 'polypeptide(L)'
;MENTNMTIMIKTATYPTLGQVKYFGDYYSNYWASMKQLTQYDYRFRNAIYNFKDGIASQDRNRLIDVLIEYLSSIPGINDGSHAFFCLPASTEEATAARYGDMIKRLKSALPNLFIINDRVKFTGSKTSKHSSCIRDVDACAHITMNNKISQPHTIIFDDIITRGDSMNDAKRFLERHGAKSVECIAFGKNYYPAS
;
A
#
# COMPACT_ATOMS: atom_id res chain seq x y z
N MET A 1 1.55 -4.32 -32.95
CA MET A 1 1.75 -3.53 -31.71
C MET A 1 2.25 -4.50 -30.67
N GLU A 2 3.53 -4.42 -30.33
CA GLU A 2 4.12 -5.28 -29.31
C GLU A 2 3.46 -4.96 -27.96
N ASN A 3 2.77 -5.94 -27.43
CA ASN A 3 2.15 -5.89 -26.12
C ASN A 3 3.26 -6.13 -25.08
N THR A 4 4.18 -5.14 -24.92
CA THR A 4 5.25 -5.21 -23.93
C THR A 4 4.62 -5.12 -22.54
N ASN A 5 4.34 -6.29 -21.96
CA ASN A 5 3.90 -6.36 -20.57
C ASN A 5 4.93 -5.67 -19.67
N MET A 6 4.45 -4.79 -18.81
CA MET A 6 5.28 -4.10 -17.82
C MET A 6 5.91 -5.14 -16.89
N THR A 7 7.22 -5.36 -17.01
CA THR A 7 7.97 -6.25 -16.12
C THR A 7 8.19 -5.55 -14.78
N ILE A 8 7.60 -6.07 -13.74
CA ILE A 8 7.67 -5.51 -12.39
C ILE A 8 8.57 -6.43 -11.55
N MET A 9 9.61 -5.86 -10.94
CA MET A 9 10.51 -6.56 -10.03
C MET A 9 10.32 -6.05 -8.61
N ILE A 10 10.31 -6.99 -7.66
CA ILE A 10 10.22 -6.65 -6.24
C ILE A 10 11.60 -6.18 -5.75
N LYS A 11 11.62 -5.01 -5.18
CA LYS A 11 12.78 -4.36 -4.57
C LYS A 11 12.59 -4.26 -3.06
N THR A 12 13.68 -4.03 -2.33
CA THR A 12 13.65 -3.82 -0.88
C THR A 12 14.37 -2.53 -0.51
N ALA A 13 13.79 -1.77 0.41
CA ALA A 13 14.44 -0.61 1.03
C ALA A 13 14.36 -0.73 2.55
N THR A 14 15.37 -0.21 3.24
CA THR A 14 15.43 -0.21 4.71
C THR A 14 15.00 1.16 5.24
N TYR A 15 14.12 1.14 6.22
CA TYR A 15 13.63 2.30 6.94
C TYR A 15 13.95 2.15 8.43
N PRO A 16 14.42 3.21 9.14
CA PRO A 16 14.85 3.11 10.54
C PRO A 16 13.78 2.53 11.47
N THR A 17 12.51 2.88 11.24
CA THR A 17 11.38 2.49 12.13
C THR A 17 10.60 1.27 11.64
N LEU A 18 10.66 0.96 10.34
CA LEU A 18 9.89 -0.12 9.73
C LEU A 18 10.72 -1.37 9.47
N GLY A 19 12.05 -1.24 9.44
CA GLY A 19 12.92 -2.28 8.91
C GLY A 19 12.86 -2.35 7.38
N GLN A 20 12.79 -3.57 6.85
CA GLN A 20 12.69 -3.78 5.40
C GLN A 20 11.27 -3.54 4.90
N VAL A 21 11.15 -2.76 3.84
CA VAL A 21 9.90 -2.54 3.11
C VAL A 21 10.08 -3.04 1.68
N LYS A 22 9.14 -3.84 1.20
CA LYS A 22 9.12 -4.33 -0.18
C LYS A 22 8.35 -3.37 -1.08
N TYR A 23 8.83 -3.16 -2.31
CA TYR A 23 8.16 -2.28 -3.27
C TYR A 23 8.42 -2.74 -4.71
N PHE A 24 7.55 -2.36 -5.63
CA PHE A 24 7.55 -2.89 -6.99
C PHE A 24 8.20 -1.98 -8.03
N GLY A 25 8.50 -0.74 -7.68
CA GLY A 25 9.18 0.19 -8.58
C GLY A 25 9.41 1.57 -7.98
N ASP A 26 10.26 2.34 -8.63
CA ASP A 26 10.51 3.73 -8.23
C ASP A 26 9.36 4.61 -8.74
N TYR A 27 8.77 5.40 -7.84
CA TYR A 27 7.73 6.36 -8.16
C TYR A 27 8.33 7.76 -8.27
N TYR A 28 8.12 8.39 -9.41
CA TYR A 28 8.58 9.75 -9.65
C TYR A 28 7.44 10.75 -9.41
N SER A 29 7.57 11.58 -8.38
CA SER A 29 6.65 12.70 -8.15
C SER A 29 6.65 13.68 -9.34
N ASN A 30 5.69 14.61 -9.40
CA ASN A 30 5.64 15.62 -10.46
C ASN A 30 6.97 16.40 -10.58
N TYR A 31 7.57 16.75 -9.43
CA TYR A 31 8.86 17.43 -9.39
C TYR A 31 9.97 16.61 -10.09
N TRP A 32 10.15 15.35 -9.68
CA TRP A 32 11.21 14.50 -10.27
C TRP A 32 10.90 14.10 -11.71
N ALA A 33 9.62 13.96 -12.07
CA ALA A 33 9.21 13.69 -13.45
C ALA A 33 9.52 14.86 -14.41
N SER A 34 9.55 16.11 -13.91
CA SER A 34 9.95 17.27 -14.69
C SER A 34 11.47 17.47 -14.78
N MET A 35 12.22 16.92 -13.82
CA MET A 35 13.68 17.10 -13.74
C MET A 35 14.47 15.94 -14.35
N LYS A 36 13.86 14.79 -14.55
CA LYS A 36 14.51 13.57 -15.05
C LYS A 36 13.85 13.12 -16.35
N GLN A 37 14.64 12.72 -17.32
CA GLN A 37 14.12 12.03 -18.50
C GLN A 37 13.66 10.63 -18.07
N LEU A 38 12.34 10.47 -17.93
CA LEU A 38 11.73 9.18 -17.58
C LEU A 38 11.70 8.27 -18.79
N THR A 39 11.86 6.97 -18.55
CA THR A 39 11.63 5.94 -19.56
C THR A 39 10.13 5.74 -19.79
N GLN A 40 9.76 5.08 -20.88
CA GLN A 40 8.35 4.69 -21.09
C GLN A 40 7.81 3.82 -19.95
N TYR A 41 8.66 2.94 -19.38
CA TYR A 41 8.31 2.13 -18.22
C TYR A 41 8.00 3.01 -17.00
N ASP A 42 8.83 4.01 -16.68
CA ASP A 42 8.64 4.91 -15.55
C ASP A 42 7.30 5.67 -15.66
N TYR A 43 6.96 6.16 -16.87
CA TYR A 43 5.67 6.82 -17.13
C TYR A 43 4.49 5.87 -16.92
N ARG A 44 4.55 4.65 -17.47
CA ARG A 44 3.48 3.66 -17.33
C ARG A 44 3.29 3.27 -15.88
N PHE A 45 4.38 2.97 -15.16
CA PHE A 45 4.34 2.62 -13.73
C PHE A 45 3.75 3.74 -12.88
N ARG A 46 4.20 4.97 -13.11
CA ARG A 46 3.67 6.16 -12.43
C ARG A 46 2.16 6.35 -12.70
N ASN A 47 1.72 6.24 -13.94
CA ASN A 47 0.31 6.36 -14.30
C ASN A 47 -0.54 5.22 -13.73
N ALA A 48 -0.01 4.00 -13.68
CA ALA A 48 -0.67 2.87 -13.04
C ALA A 48 -0.95 3.15 -11.55
N ILE A 49 0.00 3.76 -10.82
CA ILE A 49 -0.18 4.15 -9.43
C ILE A 49 -1.22 5.29 -9.30
N TYR A 50 -1.22 6.30 -10.19
CA TYR A 50 -2.26 7.34 -10.19
C TYR A 50 -3.64 6.73 -10.41
N ASN A 51 -3.79 5.89 -11.44
CA ASN A 51 -5.06 5.21 -11.71
C ASN A 51 -5.50 4.34 -10.52
N PHE A 52 -4.55 3.72 -9.82
CA PHE A 52 -4.85 2.96 -8.61
C PHE A 52 -5.36 3.87 -7.49
N LYS A 53 -4.72 5.01 -7.24
CA LYS A 53 -5.13 6.00 -6.20
C LYS A 53 -6.53 6.53 -6.44
N ASP A 54 -6.86 6.78 -7.69
CA ASP A 54 -8.13 7.41 -8.10
C ASP A 54 -9.22 6.38 -8.42
N GLY A 55 -8.93 5.07 -8.27
CA GLY A 55 -9.88 4.00 -8.57
C GLY A 55 -10.17 3.82 -10.06
N ILE A 56 -9.35 4.39 -10.94
CA ILE A 56 -9.55 4.36 -12.40
C ILE A 56 -9.05 3.01 -12.95
N ALA A 57 -9.92 2.28 -13.64
CA ALA A 57 -9.55 1.02 -14.27
C ALA A 57 -8.61 1.26 -15.46
N SER A 58 -7.49 0.53 -15.49
CA SER A 58 -6.56 0.49 -16.63
C SER A 58 -5.80 -0.83 -16.65
N GLN A 59 -5.24 -1.20 -17.80
CA GLN A 59 -4.46 -2.41 -17.93
C GLN A 59 -3.23 -2.41 -16.99
N ASP A 60 -2.49 -1.30 -16.95
CA ASP A 60 -1.29 -1.19 -16.10
C ASP A 60 -1.64 -1.19 -14.60
N ARG A 61 -2.77 -0.57 -14.20
CA ARG A 61 -3.28 -0.69 -12.83
C ARG A 61 -3.62 -2.14 -12.47
N ASN A 62 -4.31 -2.83 -13.36
CA ASN A 62 -4.66 -4.23 -13.14
C ASN A 62 -3.40 -5.09 -13.03
N ARG A 63 -2.38 -4.83 -13.84
CA ARG A 63 -1.10 -5.54 -13.75
C ARG A 63 -0.39 -5.32 -12.39
N LEU A 64 -0.45 -4.11 -11.81
CA LEU A 64 0.07 -3.87 -10.45
C LEU A 64 -0.63 -4.74 -9.41
N ILE A 65 -1.96 -4.86 -9.50
CA ILE A 65 -2.75 -5.69 -8.58
C ILE A 65 -2.40 -7.18 -8.79
N ASP A 66 -2.27 -7.64 -10.05
CA ASP A 66 -1.88 -9.02 -10.34
C ASP A 66 -0.52 -9.37 -9.72
N VAL A 67 0.48 -8.49 -9.89
CA VAL A 67 1.82 -8.70 -9.33
C VAL A 67 1.79 -8.72 -7.80
N LEU A 68 0.96 -7.90 -7.15
CA LEU A 68 0.78 -7.96 -5.71
C LEU A 68 0.19 -9.32 -5.28
N ILE A 69 -0.85 -9.80 -5.99
CA ILE A 69 -1.46 -11.10 -5.71
C ILE A 69 -0.46 -12.24 -5.94
N GLU A 70 0.28 -12.22 -7.07
CA GLU A 70 1.34 -13.18 -7.37
C GLU A 70 2.39 -13.22 -6.25
N TYR A 71 2.85 -12.03 -5.81
CA TYR A 71 3.82 -11.92 -4.72
C TYR A 71 3.26 -12.47 -3.40
N LEU A 72 2.07 -12.04 -3.00
CA LEU A 72 1.45 -12.54 -1.76
C LEU A 72 1.25 -14.06 -1.81
N SER A 73 0.82 -14.60 -2.95
CA SER A 73 0.66 -16.05 -3.15
C SER A 73 1.96 -16.84 -3.04
N SER A 74 3.11 -16.18 -3.21
CA SER A 74 4.43 -16.80 -3.04
C SER A 74 4.90 -16.87 -1.58
N ILE A 75 4.21 -16.19 -0.65
CA ILE A 75 4.56 -16.20 0.78
C ILE A 75 4.08 -17.51 1.40
N PRO A 76 4.96 -18.30 2.02
CA PRO A 76 4.56 -19.54 2.69
C PRO A 76 3.49 -19.28 3.76
N GLY A 77 2.41 -20.03 3.75
CA GLY A 77 1.33 -19.91 4.74
C GLY A 77 0.38 -18.74 4.54
N ILE A 78 0.51 -17.93 3.49
CA ILE A 78 -0.32 -16.73 3.28
C ILE A 78 -1.83 -17.04 3.30
N ASN A 79 -2.23 -18.21 2.87
CA ASN A 79 -3.63 -18.62 2.74
C ASN A 79 -4.04 -19.73 3.74
N ASP A 80 -3.29 -19.93 4.83
CA ASP A 80 -3.60 -20.89 5.89
C ASP A 80 -4.36 -20.27 7.10
N GLY A 81 -4.69 -18.97 7.00
CA GLY A 81 -5.34 -18.20 8.07
C GLY A 81 -4.37 -17.59 9.09
N SER A 82 -3.07 -17.77 8.95
CA SER A 82 -2.05 -17.18 9.84
C SER A 82 -1.71 -15.73 9.51
N HIS A 83 -2.15 -15.22 8.35
CA HIS A 83 -1.81 -13.88 7.88
C HIS A 83 -3.01 -12.94 7.87
N ALA A 84 -2.73 -11.69 8.19
CA ALA A 84 -3.66 -10.57 8.06
C ALA A 84 -3.09 -9.53 7.08
N PHE A 85 -3.97 -8.86 6.35
CA PHE A 85 -3.62 -7.83 5.38
C PHE A 85 -4.36 -6.54 5.67
N PHE A 86 -3.65 -5.43 5.71
CA PHE A 86 -4.17 -4.10 6.02
C PHE A 86 -3.75 -3.10 4.96
N CYS A 87 -4.72 -2.56 4.23
CA CYS A 87 -4.51 -1.40 3.37
C CYS A 87 -4.54 -0.12 4.21
N LEU A 88 -3.53 0.72 4.07
CA LEU A 88 -3.48 2.00 4.77
C LEU A 88 -4.64 2.90 4.29
N PRO A 89 -5.59 3.28 5.16
CA PRO A 89 -6.77 4.01 4.73
C PRO A 89 -6.44 5.38 4.11
N ALA A 90 -7.20 5.75 3.08
CA ALA A 90 -7.21 7.10 2.55
C ALA A 90 -7.89 8.06 3.55
N SER A 91 -8.09 9.33 3.17
CA SER A 91 -8.65 10.35 4.08
C SER A 91 -10.12 10.13 4.44
N THR A 92 -10.86 9.38 3.63
CA THR A 92 -12.27 9.05 3.86
C THR A 92 -12.55 7.58 3.53
N GLU A 93 -13.71 7.09 3.98
CA GLU A 93 -14.17 5.73 3.68
C GLU A 93 -14.39 5.55 2.17
N GLU A 94 -15.03 6.52 1.50
CA GLU A 94 -15.29 6.49 0.08
C GLU A 94 -13.99 6.47 -0.74
N ALA A 95 -13.02 7.30 -0.37
CA ALA A 95 -11.72 7.32 -1.03
C ALA A 95 -10.94 6.01 -0.82
N THR A 96 -11.09 5.38 0.36
CA THR A 96 -10.52 4.08 0.67
C THR A 96 -11.16 2.97 -0.15
N ALA A 97 -12.48 2.98 -0.27
CA ALA A 97 -13.24 2.02 -1.08
C ALA A 97 -12.92 2.17 -2.58
N ALA A 98 -12.85 3.40 -3.09
CA ALA A 98 -12.48 3.67 -4.48
C ALA A 98 -11.07 3.14 -4.81
N ARG A 99 -10.11 3.37 -3.93
CA ARG A 99 -8.71 2.96 -4.10
C ARG A 99 -8.52 1.46 -4.01
N TYR A 100 -9.03 0.84 -2.95
CA TYR A 100 -8.67 -0.54 -2.58
C TYR A 100 -9.78 -1.56 -2.85
N GLY A 101 -11.02 -1.16 -3.11
CA GLY A 101 -12.17 -2.07 -3.16
C GLY A 101 -12.02 -3.19 -4.19
N ASP A 102 -11.62 -2.86 -5.42
CA ASP A 102 -11.37 -3.86 -6.47
C ASP A 102 -10.20 -4.80 -6.10
N MET A 103 -9.10 -4.24 -5.60
CA MET A 103 -7.94 -5.02 -5.17
C MET A 103 -8.30 -5.99 -4.05
N ILE A 104 -9.03 -5.53 -3.02
CA ILE A 104 -9.47 -6.36 -1.89
C ILE A 104 -10.40 -7.48 -2.38
N LYS A 105 -11.33 -7.17 -3.30
CA LYS A 105 -12.22 -8.18 -3.89
C LYS A 105 -11.41 -9.28 -4.60
N ARG A 106 -10.40 -8.90 -5.37
CA ARG A 106 -9.54 -9.84 -6.09
C ARG A 106 -8.65 -10.64 -5.13
N LEU A 107 -8.11 -10.00 -4.07
CA LEU A 107 -7.36 -10.68 -3.00
C LEU A 107 -8.22 -11.73 -2.30
N LYS A 108 -9.45 -11.41 -1.92
CA LYS A 108 -10.38 -12.38 -1.29
C LYS A 108 -10.71 -13.56 -2.20
N SER A 109 -10.77 -13.34 -3.51
CA SER A 109 -10.98 -14.41 -4.48
C SER A 109 -9.76 -15.32 -4.63
N ALA A 110 -8.56 -14.75 -4.65
CA ALA A 110 -7.31 -15.49 -4.85
C ALA A 110 -6.79 -16.14 -3.56
N LEU A 111 -6.99 -15.50 -2.42
CA LEU A 111 -6.48 -15.87 -1.09
C LEU A 111 -7.62 -15.85 -0.06
N PRO A 112 -8.58 -16.78 -0.13
CA PRO A 112 -9.82 -16.71 0.66
C PRO A 112 -9.63 -16.80 2.18
N ASN A 113 -8.50 -17.35 2.65
CA ASN A 113 -8.19 -17.43 4.08
C ASN A 113 -7.30 -16.30 4.58
N LEU A 114 -6.88 -15.36 3.70
CA LEU A 114 -6.17 -14.14 4.11
C LEU A 114 -7.13 -13.20 4.84
N PHE A 115 -6.84 -12.90 6.10
CA PHE A 115 -7.72 -12.03 6.90
C PHE A 115 -7.56 -10.56 6.49
N ILE A 116 -8.60 -9.94 5.96
CA ILE A 116 -8.60 -8.52 5.56
C ILE A 116 -9.01 -7.66 6.75
N ILE A 117 -8.06 -6.94 7.34
CA ILE A 117 -8.29 -6.10 8.53
C ILE A 117 -9.23 -4.92 8.21
N ASN A 118 -9.18 -4.40 6.97
CA ASN A 118 -10.03 -3.27 6.54
C ASN A 118 -11.53 -3.54 6.73
N ASP A 119 -11.97 -4.80 6.70
CA ASP A 119 -13.38 -5.18 6.97
C ASP A 119 -13.80 -4.95 8.44
N ARG A 120 -12.86 -4.72 9.34
CA ARG A 120 -13.06 -4.50 10.78
C ARG A 120 -12.82 -3.07 11.23
N VAL A 121 -12.35 -2.22 10.32
CA VAL A 121 -12.08 -0.81 10.56
C VAL A 121 -13.37 -0.01 10.42
N LYS A 122 -13.57 0.94 11.33
CA LYS A 122 -14.65 1.93 11.28
C LYS A 122 -14.04 3.33 11.14
N PHE A 123 -14.57 4.12 10.24
CA PHE A 123 -14.20 5.53 10.11
C PHE A 123 -14.91 6.35 11.17
N THR A 124 -14.18 7.22 11.87
CA THR A 124 -14.69 8.12 12.91
C THR A 124 -14.76 9.57 12.44
N GLY A 125 -14.30 9.84 11.22
CA GLY A 125 -14.25 11.15 10.60
C GLY A 125 -13.39 11.13 9.33
N SER A 126 -13.11 12.31 8.79
CA SER A 126 -12.18 12.47 7.68
C SER A 126 -10.80 12.86 8.19
N LYS A 127 -9.75 12.33 7.57
CA LYS A 127 -8.37 12.76 7.84
C LYS A 127 -8.12 14.12 7.19
N THR A 128 -7.64 15.09 7.97
CA THR A 128 -7.13 16.34 7.42
C THR A 128 -5.93 16.06 6.52
N SER A 129 -5.94 16.56 5.29
CA SER A 129 -4.84 16.37 4.34
C SER A 129 -3.54 16.94 4.91
N LYS A 130 -2.45 16.15 4.90
CA LYS A 130 -1.10 16.62 5.31
C LYS A 130 -0.60 17.81 4.49
N HIS A 131 -1.17 18.05 3.29
CA HIS A 131 -0.83 19.18 2.44
C HIS A 131 -1.49 20.49 2.83
N SER A 132 -2.59 20.44 3.61
CA SER A 132 -3.35 21.63 4.04
C SER A 132 -3.06 22.09 5.46
N SER A 133 -2.29 21.32 6.25
CA SER A 133 -1.95 21.68 7.63
C SER A 133 -0.43 21.83 7.79
N CYS A 134 0.00 22.93 8.41
CA CYS A 134 1.38 23.10 8.90
C CYS A 134 1.73 22.10 10.03
N ILE A 135 0.79 21.29 10.47
CA ILE A 135 0.93 20.30 11.55
C ILE A 135 1.44 18.99 10.93
N ARG A 136 2.74 18.72 11.12
CA ARG A 136 3.42 17.53 10.58
C ARG A 136 3.08 16.21 11.30
N ASP A 137 2.36 16.23 12.42
CA ASP A 137 2.22 15.11 13.36
C ASP A 137 0.81 14.51 13.43
N VAL A 138 0.02 14.57 12.36
CA VAL A 138 -1.26 13.87 12.35
C VAL A 138 -1.02 12.39 12.05
N ASP A 139 -1.33 11.53 13.05
CA ASP A 139 -1.31 10.06 12.92
C ASP A 139 -2.16 9.63 11.70
N ALA A 140 -1.56 8.82 10.84
CA ALA A 140 -2.22 8.36 9.61
C ALA A 140 -3.49 7.55 9.88
N CYS A 141 -3.63 6.98 11.08
CA CYS A 141 -4.77 6.17 11.52
C CYS A 141 -5.69 6.89 12.52
N ALA A 142 -5.51 8.19 12.80
CA ALA A 142 -6.31 8.93 13.79
C ALA A 142 -7.81 8.99 13.46
N HIS A 143 -8.19 8.80 12.20
CA HIS A 143 -9.58 8.88 11.71
C HIS A 143 -10.28 7.52 11.62
N ILE A 144 -9.64 6.46 12.13
CA ILE A 144 -10.18 5.10 12.15
C ILE A 144 -10.12 4.47 13.53
N THR A 145 -11.03 3.53 13.78
CA THR A 145 -11.01 2.67 14.98
C THR A 145 -11.21 1.22 14.58
N MET A 146 -10.79 0.32 15.46
CA MET A 146 -11.02 -1.11 15.35
C MET A 146 -11.30 -1.68 16.74
N ASN A 147 -12.44 -2.38 16.91
CA ASN A 147 -12.84 -2.92 18.20
C ASN A 147 -12.27 -4.31 18.49
N ASN A 148 -11.83 -5.03 17.45
CA ASN A 148 -11.39 -6.40 17.55
C ASN A 148 -9.86 -6.50 17.61
N LYS A 149 -9.34 -7.46 18.38
CA LYS A 149 -7.92 -7.80 18.34
C LYS A 149 -7.59 -8.60 17.08
N ILE A 150 -6.37 -8.41 16.59
CA ILE A 150 -5.79 -9.20 15.52
C ILE A 150 -5.26 -10.48 16.16
N SER A 151 -5.75 -11.63 15.70
CA SER A 151 -5.32 -12.94 16.18
C SER A 151 -4.23 -13.58 15.29
N GLN A 152 -4.11 -13.10 14.06
CA GLN A 152 -3.14 -13.60 13.09
C GLN A 152 -1.71 -13.23 13.55
N PRO A 153 -0.77 -14.19 13.57
CA PRO A 153 0.61 -13.93 14.00
C PRO A 153 1.39 -13.03 13.04
N HIS A 154 1.00 -13.00 11.76
CA HIS A 154 1.69 -12.22 10.72
C HIS A 154 0.74 -11.18 10.13
N THR A 155 1.17 -9.94 10.06
CA THR A 155 0.38 -8.84 9.51
C THR A 155 1.16 -8.14 8.40
N ILE A 156 0.52 -7.92 7.27
CA ILE A 156 1.08 -7.20 6.13
C ILE A 156 0.38 -5.85 6.01
N ILE A 157 1.15 -4.76 6.05
CA ILE A 157 0.67 -3.40 5.76
C ILE A 157 0.96 -3.10 4.30
N PHE A 158 -0.03 -2.58 3.60
CA PHE A 158 0.06 -2.17 2.21
C PHE A 158 -0.29 -0.69 2.03
N ASP A 159 0.53 0.02 1.23
CA ASP A 159 0.24 1.39 0.75
C ASP A 159 0.54 1.49 -0.76
N ASP A 160 0.01 2.51 -1.42
CA ASP A 160 0.30 2.76 -2.83
C ASP A 160 1.72 3.29 -3.04
N ILE A 161 2.17 4.24 -2.22
CA ILE A 161 3.50 4.85 -2.32
C ILE A 161 4.11 5.03 -0.93
N ILE A 162 5.32 4.54 -0.76
CA ILE A 162 6.10 4.87 0.43
C ILE A 162 7.07 6.03 0.13
N THR A 163 7.08 7.02 1.02
CA THR A 163 8.02 8.15 1.00
C THR A 163 9.03 7.99 2.14
N ARG A 164 8.80 8.66 3.28
CA ARG A 164 9.62 8.51 4.49
C ARG A 164 9.18 7.35 5.39
N GLY A 165 8.03 6.75 5.10
CA GLY A 165 7.48 5.66 5.89
C GLY A 165 6.63 6.08 7.09
N ASP A 166 6.44 7.39 7.33
CA ASP A 166 5.72 7.90 8.50
C ASP A 166 4.32 7.29 8.62
N SER A 167 3.55 7.27 7.52
CA SER A 167 2.18 6.72 7.51
C SER A 167 2.15 5.21 7.77
N MET A 168 3.10 4.46 7.22
CA MET A 168 3.23 3.02 7.50
C MET A 168 3.64 2.76 8.95
N ASN A 169 4.48 3.61 9.53
CA ASN A 169 4.87 3.52 10.94
C ASN A 169 3.68 3.81 11.88
N ASP A 170 2.84 4.78 11.53
CA ASP A 170 1.58 5.03 12.25
C ASP A 170 0.65 3.82 12.19
N ALA A 171 0.50 3.22 11.00
CA ALA A 171 -0.29 2.00 10.80
C ALA A 171 0.29 0.82 11.59
N LYS A 172 1.61 0.64 11.60
CA LYS A 172 2.27 -0.39 12.40
C LYS A 172 1.92 -0.24 13.88
N ARG A 173 2.11 0.97 14.45
CA ARG A 173 1.74 1.27 15.85
C ARG A 173 0.25 1.04 16.14
N PHE A 174 -0.63 1.42 15.19
CA PHE A 174 -2.06 1.17 15.31
C PHE A 174 -2.34 -0.34 15.40
N LEU A 175 -1.77 -1.15 14.50
CA LEU A 175 -2.01 -2.59 14.47
C LEU A 175 -1.36 -3.33 15.66
N GLU A 176 -0.19 -2.91 16.13
CA GLU A 176 0.46 -3.45 17.33
C GLU A 176 -0.38 -3.23 18.58
N ARG A 177 -1.00 -2.05 18.73
CA ARG A 177 -1.97 -1.77 19.81
C ARG A 177 -3.19 -2.68 19.77
N HIS A 178 -3.52 -3.22 18.58
CA HIS A 178 -4.61 -4.17 18.37
C HIS A 178 -4.16 -5.64 18.31
N GLY A 179 -2.91 -5.94 18.68
CA GLY A 179 -2.42 -7.30 18.86
C GLY A 179 -1.58 -7.88 17.74
N ALA A 180 -1.25 -7.11 16.69
CA ALA A 180 -0.31 -7.55 15.66
C ALA A 180 1.06 -7.84 16.28
N LYS A 181 1.66 -9.02 15.96
CA LYS A 181 2.93 -9.47 16.56
C LYS A 181 4.10 -9.31 15.60
N SER A 182 3.89 -9.61 14.32
CA SER A 182 4.88 -9.46 13.25
C SER A 182 4.26 -8.60 12.17
N VAL A 183 4.97 -7.56 11.73
CA VAL A 183 4.46 -6.62 10.72
C VAL A 183 5.47 -6.51 9.59
N GLU A 184 5.04 -6.84 8.39
CA GLU A 184 5.74 -6.61 7.13
C GLU A 184 5.08 -5.45 6.37
N CYS A 185 5.88 -4.64 5.66
CA CYS A 185 5.39 -3.49 4.90
C CYS A 185 5.66 -3.67 3.40
N ILE A 186 4.63 -3.40 2.60
CA ILE A 186 4.68 -3.50 1.13
C ILE A 186 4.10 -2.23 0.52
N ALA A 187 4.69 -1.75 -0.57
CA ALA A 187 4.14 -0.65 -1.37
C ALA A 187 4.21 -0.96 -2.86
N PHE A 188 3.34 -0.37 -3.67
CA PHE A 188 3.58 -0.40 -5.11
C PHE A 188 4.82 0.41 -5.47
N GLY A 189 4.90 1.64 -5.03
CA GLY A 189 5.99 2.53 -5.37
C GLY A 189 6.78 3.04 -4.16
N LYS A 190 8.11 3.16 -4.33
CA LYS A 190 8.95 3.96 -3.45
C LYS A 190 9.24 5.29 -4.12
N ASN A 191 8.94 6.40 -3.42
CA ASN A 191 9.24 7.72 -3.96
C ASN A 191 10.73 7.84 -4.27
N TYR A 192 11.03 8.26 -5.49
CA TYR A 192 12.40 8.44 -5.94
C TYR A 192 13.03 9.66 -5.25
N TYR A 193 14.21 9.44 -4.69
CA TYR A 193 15.14 10.49 -4.26
C TYR A 193 16.50 10.15 -4.86
N PRO A 194 17.21 11.10 -5.50
CA PRO A 194 18.55 10.85 -5.96
C PRO A 194 19.44 10.47 -4.76
N ALA A 195 20.39 9.58 -5.00
CA ALA A 195 21.43 9.32 -4.01
C ALA A 195 22.21 10.62 -3.79
N SER A 196 22.34 11.05 -2.53
CA SER A 196 23.19 12.17 -2.10
C SER A 196 24.64 11.79 -2.21
#